data_f3ca56bbaab1fa02fdc0138196239bf6
#
_entry.id   f3ca56bbaab1fa02fdc0138196239bf6
#
_cell.length_a   1.000
_cell.length_b   1.000
_cell.length_c   1.000
_cell.angle_alpha   90.00
_cell.angle_beta   90.00
_cell.angle_gamma   90.00
#
_symmetry.space_group_name_H-M   'P 1'
#
loop_
_entity.id
_entity.type
_entity.pdbx_description
1 polymer ?
#
loop_
_entity_poly.entity_id
_entity_poly.type
_entity_poly.pdbx_seq_one_letter_code
_entity_poly.pdbx_strand_id
1 'polypeptide(L)'
;MLRLYYTPLSTFSQRVRIALDEKGIDAELVALDFIKREHRAPEYLAKNPYHRVPTLEHDGFILYESTAILEYLEAIHPEPALVPADPKLRALVSMHMKLCDVEFGSQTRSLIFPARFLPEERWNAEAMHAARAQVNQHLTILDGQLGDSTWLVGDAFSLAEVCYAPLVRFFDKLGLEPPPRIRAWAERILARESVKKTWLER
;
A
#
# COMPACT_ATOMS: atom_id res chain seq x y z
N MET A 1 -5.04 -16.78 16.31
CA MET A 1 -6.05 -15.79 15.80
C MET A 1 -5.29 -14.59 15.25
N LEU A 2 -5.59 -14.20 14.00
CA LEU A 2 -5.01 -13.00 13.38
C LEU A 2 -5.85 -11.76 13.74
N ARG A 3 -5.17 -10.67 14.13
CA ARG A 3 -5.79 -9.37 14.42
C ARG A 3 -4.99 -8.27 13.73
N LEU A 4 -5.68 -7.41 12.98
CA LEU A 4 -5.07 -6.27 12.29
C LEU A 4 -5.52 -4.96 12.93
N TYR A 5 -4.59 -4.24 13.54
CA TYR A 5 -4.78 -2.86 13.98
C TYR A 5 -4.55 -1.92 12.79
N TYR A 6 -5.54 -1.10 12.47
CA TYR A 6 -5.52 -0.30 11.25
C TYR A 6 -6.28 1.02 11.40
N THR A 7 -6.15 1.89 10.43
CA THR A 7 -7.16 2.93 10.17
C THR A 7 -7.57 2.86 8.69
N PRO A 8 -8.86 3.00 8.37
CA PRO A 8 -9.36 2.93 6.99
C PRO A 8 -8.65 3.90 6.04
N LEU A 9 -8.20 5.06 6.56
CA LEU A 9 -7.54 6.11 5.78
C LEU A 9 -6.07 5.80 5.43
N SER A 10 -5.44 4.83 6.09
CA SER A 10 -4.04 4.51 5.87
C SER A 10 -3.84 3.68 4.60
N THR A 11 -3.10 4.23 3.64
CA THR A 11 -2.68 3.51 2.44
C THR A 11 -1.87 2.25 2.76
N PHE A 12 -1.05 2.28 3.79
CA PHE A 12 -0.29 1.12 4.27
C PHE A 12 -1.17 0.04 4.91
N SER A 13 -2.21 0.44 5.66
CA SER A 13 -3.19 -0.52 6.20
C SER A 13 -4.04 -1.16 5.10
N GLN A 14 -4.35 -0.41 4.05
CA GLN A 14 -5.09 -0.92 2.90
C GLN A 14 -4.33 -2.04 2.19
N ARG A 15 -3.00 -1.97 2.07
CA ARG A 15 -2.16 -3.04 1.51
C ARG A 15 -2.43 -4.38 2.22
N VAL A 16 -2.37 -4.38 3.55
CA VAL A 16 -2.58 -5.60 4.34
C VAL A 16 -4.02 -6.12 4.18
N ARG A 17 -5.01 -5.22 4.19
CA ARG A 17 -6.41 -5.61 3.97
C ARG A 17 -6.65 -6.21 2.59
N ILE A 18 -6.01 -5.68 1.55
CA ILE A 18 -6.05 -6.24 0.19
C ILE A 18 -5.47 -7.66 0.19
N ALA A 19 -4.30 -7.86 0.80
CA ALA A 19 -3.66 -9.17 0.86
C ALA A 19 -4.49 -10.19 1.65
N LEU A 20 -5.10 -9.79 2.77
CA LEU A 20 -6.00 -10.65 3.54
C LEU A 20 -7.18 -11.11 2.68
N ASP A 21 -7.82 -10.20 1.93
CA ASP A 21 -8.95 -10.53 1.06
C ASP A 21 -8.53 -11.40 -0.13
N GLU A 22 -7.41 -11.09 -0.81
CA GLU A 22 -6.86 -11.88 -1.93
C GLU A 22 -6.52 -13.32 -1.52
N LYS A 23 -6.08 -13.51 -0.28
CA LYS A 23 -5.71 -14.82 0.26
C LYS A 23 -6.86 -15.53 0.98
N GLY A 24 -8.03 -14.89 1.12
CA GLY A 24 -9.16 -15.43 1.87
C GLY A 24 -8.84 -15.66 3.35
N ILE A 25 -7.99 -14.81 3.94
CA ILE A 25 -7.58 -14.93 5.35
C ILE A 25 -8.52 -14.12 6.22
N ASP A 26 -9.18 -14.78 7.14
CA ASP A 26 -9.98 -14.11 8.18
C ASP A 26 -9.07 -13.49 9.25
N ALA A 27 -9.32 -12.22 9.55
CA ALA A 27 -8.65 -11.49 10.62
C ALA A 27 -9.62 -10.57 11.35
N GLU A 28 -9.48 -10.46 12.66
CA GLU A 28 -10.17 -9.43 13.43
C GLU A 28 -9.61 -8.06 13.06
N LEU A 29 -10.48 -7.18 12.58
CA LEU A 29 -10.11 -5.82 12.17
C LEU A 29 -10.37 -4.83 13.30
N VAL A 30 -9.30 -4.31 13.92
CA VAL A 30 -9.37 -3.34 15.02
C VAL A 30 -9.05 -1.94 14.47
N ALA A 31 -10.10 -1.16 14.23
CA ALA A 31 -9.94 0.21 13.74
C ALA A 31 -9.52 1.15 14.88
N LEU A 32 -8.41 1.88 14.69
CA LEU A 32 -7.93 2.88 15.63
C LEU A 32 -8.42 4.28 15.25
N ASP A 33 -9.02 4.98 16.21
CA ASP A 33 -9.43 6.37 16.07
C ASP A 33 -8.23 7.30 16.29
N PHE A 34 -7.73 7.87 15.18
CA PHE A 34 -6.60 8.79 15.21
C PHE A 34 -6.96 10.17 15.78
N ILE A 35 -8.24 10.55 15.76
CA ILE A 35 -8.71 11.80 16.38
C ILE A 35 -8.63 11.66 17.90
N LYS A 36 -9.06 10.51 18.43
CA LYS A 36 -8.93 10.17 19.86
C LYS A 36 -7.50 9.77 20.26
N ARG A 37 -6.57 9.75 19.30
CA ARG A 37 -5.15 9.38 19.51
C ARG A 37 -4.96 7.95 20.04
N GLU A 38 -5.84 7.01 19.72
CA GLU A 38 -5.75 5.61 20.19
C GLU A 38 -4.42 4.95 19.77
N HIS A 39 -3.85 5.35 18.61
CA HIS A 39 -2.51 4.93 18.17
C HIS A 39 -1.37 5.41 19.09
N ARG A 40 -1.64 6.26 20.08
CA ARG A 40 -0.69 6.75 21.08
C ARG A 40 -1.02 6.29 22.50
N ALA A 41 -2.06 5.49 22.66
CA ALA A 41 -2.40 4.88 23.96
C ALA A 41 -1.29 3.90 24.40
N PRO A 42 -0.99 3.80 25.71
CA PRO A 42 0.06 2.91 26.21
C PRO A 42 -0.09 1.47 25.73
N GLU A 43 -1.32 0.96 25.66
CA GLU A 43 -1.65 -0.41 25.24
C GLU A 43 -1.29 -0.66 23.77
N TYR A 44 -1.43 0.35 22.93
CA TYR A 44 -1.03 0.26 21.53
C TYR A 44 0.48 0.49 21.35
N LEU A 45 1.07 1.42 22.10
CA LEU A 45 2.52 1.67 22.07
C LEU A 45 3.33 0.44 22.51
N ALA A 46 2.79 -0.38 23.41
CA ALA A 46 3.39 -1.67 23.78
C ALA A 46 3.46 -2.66 22.60
N LYS A 47 2.58 -2.51 21.58
CA LYS A 47 2.57 -3.31 20.35
C LYS A 47 3.42 -2.66 19.25
N ASN A 48 3.25 -1.36 19.03
CA ASN A 48 3.99 -0.62 18.00
C ASN A 48 4.55 0.70 18.57
N PRO A 49 5.82 0.73 18.98
CA PRO A 49 6.44 1.92 19.56
C PRO A 49 6.54 3.10 18.58
N TYR A 50 6.41 2.86 17.27
CA TYR A 50 6.36 3.92 16.24
C TYR A 50 5.00 4.59 16.12
N HIS A 51 3.98 4.17 16.91
CA HIS A 51 2.60 4.71 16.90
C HIS A 51 2.00 4.84 15.48
N ARG A 52 2.28 3.87 14.61
CA ARG A 52 1.82 3.79 13.23
C ARG A 52 0.90 2.59 13.03
N VAL A 53 0.21 2.58 11.92
CA VAL A 53 -0.56 1.43 11.42
C VAL A 53 -0.11 1.11 10.00
N PRO A 54 -0.20 -0.17 9.57
CA PRO A 54 -0.79 -1.32 10.26
C PRO A 54 0.12 -1.94 11.32
N THR A 55 -0.50 -2.69 12.25
CA THR A 55 0.17 -3.64 13.13
C THR A 55 -0.62 -4.95 13.10
N LEU A 56 0.06 -6.07 12.89
CA LEU A 56 -0.52 -7.41 12.93
C LEU A 56 -0.19 -8.05 14.27
N GLU A 57 -1.16 -8.73 14.84
CA GLU A 57 -0.99 -9.63 16.00
C GLU A 57 -1.45 -11.03 15.59
N HIS A 58 -0.59 -12.03 15.75
CA HIS A 58 -0.91 -13.43 15.50
C HIS A 58 -0.50 -14.28 16.72
N ASP A 59 -1.49 -14.70 17.52
CA ASP A 59 -1.28 -15.52 18.73
C ASP A 59 -0.19 -14.97 19.67
N GLY A 60 -0.20 -13.64 19.88
CA GLY A 60 0.77 -12.92 20.72
C GLY A 60 2.05 -12.48 20.00
N PHE A 61 2.33 -12.97 18.78
CA PHE A 61 3.40 -12.43 17.94
C PHE A 61 2.95 -11.09 17.33
N ILE A 62 3.74 -10.05 17.54
CA ILE A 62 3.46 -8.70 17.02
C ILE A 62 4.39 -8.38 15.88
N LEU A 63 3.81 -7.90 14.76
CA LEU A 63 4.54 -7.47 13.58
C LEU A 63 4.00 -6.14 13.07
N TYR A 64 4.87 -5.21 12.74
CA TYR A 64 4.54 -3.95 12.07
C TYR A 64 5.43 -3.77 10.84
N GLU A 65 5.24 -2.71 10.04
CA GLU A 65 5.67 -2.47 8.66
C GLU A 65 4.85 -3.30 7.67
N SER A 66 4.11 -2.61 6.80
CA SER A 66 3.14 -3.25 5.90
C SER A 66 3.77 -4.31 5.00
N THR A 67 4.98 -4.08 4.47
CA THR A 67 5.67 -5.03 3.60
C THR A 67 6.13 -6.27 4.35
N ALA A 68 6.61 -6.14 5.59
CA ALA A 68 6.94 -7.28 6.44
C ALA A 68 5.69 -8.12 6.77
N ILE A 69 4.56 -7.45 7.04
CA ILE A 69 3.28 -8.13 7.26
C ILE A 69 2.83 -8.90 6.02
N LEU A 70 2.97 -8.30 4.83
CA LEU A 70 2.64 -8.96 3.56
C LEU A 70 3.48 -10.22 3.34
N GLU A 71 4.79 -10.14 3.55
CA GLU A 71 5.70 -11.28 3.44
C GLU A 71 5.37 -12.38 4.46
N TYR A 72 5.02 -11.99 5.69
CA TYR A 72 4.59 -12.93 6.72
C TYR A 72 3.30 -13.66 6.35
N LEU A 73 2.27 -12.93 5.86
CA LEU A 73 1.01 -13.51 5.42
C LEU A 73 1.22 -14.49 4.25
N GLU A 74 2.09 -14.13 3.30
CA GLU A 74 2.48 -15.02 2.20
C GLU A 74 3.15 -16.30 2.70
N ALA A 75 4.01 -16.20 3.70
CA ALA A 75 4.73 -17.34 4.25
C ALA A 75 3.82 -18.33 5.01
N ILE A 76 2.85 -17.82 5.78
CA ILE A 76 1.95 -18.68 6.58
C ILE A 76 0.73 -19.18 5.79
N HIS A 77 0.38 -18.51 4.69
CA HIS A 77 -0.68 -18.89 3.77
C HIS A 77 -0.16 -18.79 2.32
N PRO A 78 0.62 -19.76 1.83
CA PRO A 78 1.25 -19.67 0.51
C PRO A 78 0.24 -19.70 -0.65
N GLU A 79 -0.98 -20.19 -0.43
CA GLU A 79 -2.03 -20.26 -1.46
C GLU A 79 -3.30 -19.48 -1.05
N PRO A 80 -3.89 -18.72 -1.98
CA PRO A 80 -3.40 -18.41 -3.33
C PRO A 80 -2.13 -17.55 -3.27
N ALA A 81 -1.14 -17.88 -4.14
CA ALA A 81 0.16 -17.22 -4.12
C ALA A 81 0.08 -15.77 -4.63
N LEU A 82 0.65 -14.84 -3.86
CA LEU A 82 0.89 -13.45 -4.27
C LEU A 82 2.37 -13.18 -4.56
N VAL A 83 3.22 -14.20 -4.42
CA VAL A 83 4.64 -14.17 -4.78
C VAL A 83 4.96 -15.42 -5.58
N PRO A 84 5.54 -15.30 -6.78
CA PRO A 84 5.91 -16.45 -7.60
C PRO A 84 6.90 -17.38 -6.90
N ALA A 85 6.88 -18.66 -7.24
CA ALA A 85 7.81 -19.65 -6.70
C ALA A 85 9.25 -19.48 -7.23
N ASP A 86 9.41 -18.96 -8.47
CA ASP A 86 10.73 -18.72 -9.07
C ASP A 86 11.52 -17.67 -8.25
N PRO A 87 12.77 -17.97 -7.84
CA PRO A 87 13.54 -17.06 -6.98
C PRO A 87 13.84 -15.70 -7.61
N LYS A 88 13.98 -15.63 -8.95
CA LYS A 88 14.24 -14.37 -9.65
C LYS A 88 12.98 -13.50 -9.65
N LEU A 89 11.83 -14.10 -9.94
CA LEU A 89 10.55 -13.37 -9.89
C LEU A 89 10.21 -12.93 -8.47
N ARG A 90 10.49 -13.77 -7.44
CA ARG A 90 10.36 -13.37 -6.03
C ARG A 90 11.20 -12.14 -5.70
N ALA A 91 12.45 -12.12 -6.17
CA ALA A 91 13.34 -10.97 -5.96
C ALA A 91 12.80 -9.70 -6.64
N LEU A 92 12.20 -9.82 -7.84
CA LEU A 92 11.57 -8.71 -8.53
C LEU A 92 10.33 -8.20 -7.78
N VAL A 93 9.49 -9.07 -7.22
CA VAL A 93 8.35 -8.65 -6.36
C VAL A 93 8.87 -7.84 -5.18
N SER A 94 9.88 -8.35 -4.45
CA SER A 94 10.48 -7.65 -3.30
C SER A 94 11.09 -6.30 -3.71
N MET A 95 11.76 -6.24 -4.85
CA MET A 95 12.29 -5.00 -5.43
C MET A 95 11.18 -3.97 -5.67
N HIS A 96 10.07 -4.36 -6.34
CA HIS A 96 8.97 -3.45 -6.62
C HIS A 96 8.23 -3.00 -5.36
N MET A 97 8.06 -3.87 -4.35
CA MET A 97 7.54 -3.49 -3.05
C MET A 97 8.40 -2.37 -2.42
N LYS A 98 9.73 -2.53 -2.46
CA LYS A 98 10.66 -1.54 -1.93
C LYS A 98 10.67 -0.25 -2.73
N LEU A 99 10.67 -0.34 -4.06
CA LEU A 99 10.57 0.85 -4.94
C LEU A 99 9.27 1.62 -4.70
N CYS A 100 8.16 0.92 -4.53
CA CYS A 100 6.91 1.56 -4.16
C CYS A 100 7.02 2.35 -2.85
N ASP A 101 7.68 1.82 -1.82
CA ASP A 101 7.86 2.51 -0.55
C ASP A 101 8.76 3.73 -0.66
N VAL A 102 9.90 3.59 -1.36
CA VAL A 102 10.93 4.64 -1.44
C VAL A 102 10.52 5.76 -2.38
N GLU A 103 9.99 5.42 -3.56
CA GLU A 103 9.77 6.40 -4.64
C GLU A 103 8.38 7.01 -4.62
N PHE A 104 7.34 6.23 -4.27
CA PHE A 104 5.97 6.72 -4.23
C PHE A 104 5.44 6.85 -2.79
N GLY A 105 5.56 5.82 -1.98
CA GLY A 105 5.03 5.79 -0.61
C GLY A 105 5.64 6.89 0.27
N SER A 106 6.93 7.19 0.10
CA SER A 106 7.62 8.28 0.80
C SER A 106 7.01 9.65 0.51
N GLN A 107 6.43 9.85 -0.68
CA GLN A 107 5.79 11.09 -1.08
C GLN A 107 4.34 11.24 -0.57
N THR A 108 3.79 10.21 0.07
CA THR A 108 2.43 10.23 0.65
C THR A 108 2.24 11.42 1.59
N ARG A 109 3.27 11.75 2.37
CA ARG A 109 3.22 12.85 3.35
C ARG A 109 3.15 14.21 2.67
N SER A 110 3.85 14.39 1.56
CA SER A 110 3.89 15.65 0.82
C SER A 110 2.74 15.81 -0.18
N LEU A 111 2.15 14.72 -0.66
CA LEU A 111 1.10 14.72 -1.67
C LEU A 111 -0.26 14.32 -1.11
N ILE A 112 -0.40 13.07 -0.63
CA ILE A 112 -1.70 12.50 -0.27
C ILE A 112 -2.24 13.12 1.01
N PHE A 113 -1.39 13.33 2.01
CA PHE A 113 -1.83 13.88 3.29
C PHE A 113 -2.39 15.29 3.15
N PRO A 114 -1.72 16.27 2.52
CA PRO A 114 -2.29 17.60 2.30
C PRO A 114 -3.58 17.54 1.47
N ALA A 115 -3.58 16.83 0.36
CA ALA A 115 -4.74 16.73 -0.54
C ALA A 115 -5.99 16.08 0.11
N ARG A 116 -5.83 15.36 1.23
CA ARG A 116 -6.94 14.71 1.95
C ARG A 116 -7.38 15.45 3.21
N PHE A 117 -6.47 16.09 3.90
CA PHE A 117 -6.69 16.53 5.29
C PHE A 117 -6.45 18.02 5.53
N LEU A 118 -5.87 18.73 4.56
CA LEU A 118 -5.59 20.15 4.71
C LEU A 118 -6.36 20.98 3.67
N PRO A 119 -6.82 22.19 4.04
CA PRO A 119 -7.30 23.14 3.07
C PRO A 119 -6.15 23.64 2.18
N GLU A 120 -6.46 24.05 0.94
CA GLU A 120 -5.44 24.37 -0.09
C GLU A 120 -4.47 25.49 0.35
N GLU A 121 -4.95 26.44 1.13
CA GLU A 121 -4.14 27.56 1.67
C GLU A 121 -3.01 27.09 2.59
N ARG A 122 -3.08 25.85 3.08
CA ARG A 122 -2.08 25.22 3.94
C ARG A 122 -1.16 24.26 3.20
N TRP A 123 -1.30 24.14 1.89
CA TRP A 123 -0.44 23.29 1.08
C TRP A 123 0.93 23.94 0.87
N ASN A 124 1.97 23.14 0.99
CA ASN A 124 3.31 23.54 0.55
C ASN A 124 3.45 23.23 -0.95
N ALA A 125 3.16 24.23 -1.79
CA ALA A 125 3.14 24.08 -3.23
C ALA A 125 4.51 23.63 -3.81
N GLU A 126 5.62 24.13 -3.25
CA GLU A 126 6.97 23.76 -3.68
C GLU A 126 7.28 22.28 -3.35
N ALA A 127 7.00 21.85 -2.12
CA ALA A 127 7.17 20.46 -1.72
C ALA A 127 6.27 19.50 -2.52
N MET A 128 5.03 19.92 -2.82
CA MET A 128 4.12 19.14 -3.66
C MET A 128 4.60 19.05 -5.10
N HIS A 129 5.15 20.14 -5.65
CA HIS A 129 5.72 20.14 -7.00
C HIS A 129 6.90 19.19 -7.11
N ALA A 130 7.86 19.28 -6.18
CA ALA A 130 9.02 18.40 -6.14
C ALA A 130 8.60 16.93 -6.00
N ALA A 131 7.65 16.64 -5.11
CA ALA A 131 7.14 15.29 -4.92
C ALA A 131 6.41 14.73 -6.16
N ARG A 132 5.63 15.57 -6.89
CA ARG A 132 5.02 15.16 -8.16
C ARG A 132 6.07 14.82 -9.21
N ALA A 133 7.11 15.64 -9.34
CA ALA A 133 8.18 15.39 -10.29
C ALA A 133 8.88 14.05 -10.02
N GLN A 134 9.17 13.75 -8.75
CA GLN A 134 9.77 12.48 -8.36
C GLN A 134 8.85 11.29 -8.66
N VAL A 135 7.56 11.39 -8.32
CA VAL A 135 6.61 10.30 -8.60
C VAL A 135 6.44 10.11 -10.10
N ASN A 136 6.30 11.17 -10.90
CA ASN A 136 6.18 11.06 -12.36
C ASN A 136 7.42 10.43 -12.99
N GLN A 137 8.62 10.76 -12.50
CA GLN A 137 9.85 10.09 -12.93
C GLN A 137 9.81 8.59 -12.61
N HIS A 138 9.39 8.22 -11.40
CA HIS A 138 9.22 6.82 -11.03
C HIS A 138 8.21 6.10 -11.92
N LEU A 139 7.06 6.72 -12.22
CA LEU A 139 6.04 6.13 -13.09
C LEU A 139 6.57 5.93 -14.53
N THR A 140 7.44 6.80 -15.03
CA THR A 140 8.12 6.64 -16.33
C THR A 140 9.07 5.43 -16.31
N ILE A 141 9.84 5.26 -15.23
CA ILE A 141 10.73 4.10 -15.07
C ILE A 141 9.90 2.82 -14.99
N LEU A 142 8.82 2.86 -14.21
CA LEU A 142 7.91 1.73 -14.02
C LEU A 142 7.24 1.32 -15.35
N ASP A 143 6.91 2.28 -16.22
CA ASP A 143 6.38 2.03 -17.56
C ASP A 143 7.36 1.22 -18.42
N GLY A 144 8.65 1.56 -18.38
CA GLY A 144 9.69 0.78 -19.04
C GLY A 144 9.85 -0.62 -18.48
N GLN A 145 9.68 -0.80 -17.16
CA GLN A 145 9.77 -2.11 -16.50
C GLN A 145 8.53 -2.97 -16.76
N LEU A 146 7.34 -2.38 -16.80
CA LEU A 146 6.09 -3.05 -17.14
C LEU A 146 6.10 -3.54 -18.60
N GLY A 147 6.59 -2.70 -19.53
CA GLY A 147 6.59 -3.03 -20.96
C GLY A 147 5.18 -3.39 -21.45
N ASP A 148 5.08 -4.49 -22.18
CA ASP A 148 3.81 -5.00 -22.67
C ASP A 148 3.14 -6.03 -21.74
N SER A 149 3.68 -6.21 -20.52
CA SER A 149 3.16 -7.16 -19.55
C SER A 149 1.86 -6.65 -18.90
N THR A 150 1.05 -7.60 -18.45
CA THR A 150 -0.19 -7.29 -17.71
C THR A 150 0.12 -6.80 -16.29
N TRP A 151 1.13 -7.40 -15.64
CA TRP A 151 1.54 -7.15 -14.27
C TRP A 151 3.04 -6.86 -14.19
N LEU A 152 3.49 -6.24 -13.12
CA LEU A 152 4.90 -5.86 -12.93
C LEU A 152 5.84 -7.05 -12.89
N VAL A 153 5.35 -8.19 -12.37
CA VAL A 153 6.17 -9.40 -12.22
C VAL A 153 5.38 -10.63 -12.59
N GLY A 154 5.86 -11.35 -13.60
CA GLY A 154 5.19 -12.56 -14.09
C GLY A 154 3.80 -12.30 -14.69
N ASP A 155 2.94 -13.30 -14.62
CA ASP A 155 1.65 -13.31 -15.33
C ASP A 155 0.45 -13.10 -14.39
N ALA A 156 0.69 -12.81 -13.09
CA ALA A 156 -0.34 -12.70 -12.07
C ALA A 156 -0.18 -11.46 -11.19
N PHE A 157 -1.32 -11.03 -10.63
CA PHE A 157 -1.34 -10.01 -9.57
C PHE A 157 -0.53 -10.48 -8.37
N SER A 158 0.34 -9.63 -7.85
CA SER A 158 1.32 -9.97 -6.83
C SER A 158 1.37 -8.94 -5.69
N LEU A 159 2.20 -9.20 -4.68
CA LEU A 159 2.49 -8.23 -3.61
C LEU A 159 3.09 -6.92 -4.14
N ALA A 160 3.69 -6.92 -5.33
CA ALA A 160 4.11 -5.68 -6.00
C ALA A 160 2.90 -4.78 -6.22
N GLU A 161 1.87 -5.27 -6.92
CA GLU A 161 0.64 -4.52 -7.17
C GLU A 161 -0.12 -4.18 -5.89
N VAL A 162 -0.15 -5.08 -4.91
CA VAL A 162 -0.76 -4.82 -3.58
C VAL A 162 -0.17 -3.56 -2.95
N CYS A 163 1.14 -3.34 -3.09
CA CYS A 163 1.81 -2.15 -2.56
C CYS A 163 1.38 -0.87 -3.27
N TYR A 164 1.20 -0.90 -4.59
CA TYR A 164 0.79 0.26 -5.38
C TYR A 164 -0.72 0.55 -5.29
N ALA A 165 -1.55 -0.46 -5.10
CA ALA A 165 -3.01 -0.37 -5.18
C ALA A 165 -3.62 0.82 -4.40
N PRO A 166 -3.24 1.09 -3.13
CA PRO A 166 -3.80 2.23 -2.40
C PRO A 166 -3.33 3.60 -2.91
N LEU A 167 -2.27 3.66 -3.72
CA LEU A 167 -1.62 4.89 -4.15
C LEU A 167 -2.10 5.31 -5.55
N VAL A 168 -2.22 4.34 -6.48
CA VAL A 168 -2.59 4.63 -7.88
C VAL A 168 -3.98 5.26 -8.02
N ARG A 169 -4.87 5.06 -7.06
CA ARG A 169 -6.19 5.72 -7.01
C ARG A 169 -6.14 7.24 -6.89
N PHE A 170 -5.00 7.79 -6.51
CA PHE A 170 -4.82 9.22 -6.32
C PHE A 170 -4.22 9.94 -7.54
N PHE A 171 -3.92 9.25 -8.63
CA PHE A 171 -3.26 9.84 -9.79
C PHE A 171 -3.90 11.16 -10.22
N ASP A 172 -5.19 11.16 -10.50
CA ASP A 172 -5.89 12.37 -10.97
C ASP A 172 -5.99 13.44 -9.87
N LYS A 173 -6.34 13.03 -8.64
CA LYS A 173 -6.44 13.96 -7.51
C LYS A 173 -5.13 14.68 -7.20
N LEU A 174 -4.00 14.03 -7.44
CA LEU A 174 -2.67 14.57 -7.17
C LEU A 174 -2.07 15.31 -8.38
N GLY A 175 -2.75 15.32 -9.53
CA GLY A 175 -2.25 15.87 -10.77
C GLY A 175 -0.99 15.12 -11.28
N LEU A 176 -0.98 13.79 -11.12
CA LEU A 176 0.07 12.93 -11.66
C LEU A 176 -0.27 12.56 -13.11
N GLU A 177 0.75 12.42 -13.93
CA GLU A 177 0.64 12.15 -15.35
C GLU A 177 1.25 10.78 -15.69
N PRO A 178 0.60 9.65 -15.29
CA PRO A 178 1.13 8.33 -15.60
C PRO A 178 1.11 8.08 -17.11
N PRO A 179 2.14 7.40 -17.66
CA PRO A 179 2.11 6.91 -19.03
C PRO A 179 0.87 6.03 -19.29
N PRO A 180 0.39 5.94 -20.56
CA PRO A 180 -0.85 5.21 -20.88
C PRO A 180 -0.87 3.76 -20.38
N ARG A 181 0.27 3.03 -20.47
CA ARG A 181 0.37 1.65 -19.97
C ARG A 181 0.24 1.58 -18.44
N ILE A 182 0.85 2.53 -17.73
CA ILE A 182 0.73 2.61 -16.26
C ILE A 182 -0.70 2.98 -15.86
N ARG A 183 -1.38 3.85 -16.61
CA ARG A 183 -2.79 4.13 -16.36
C ARG A 183 -3.66 2.89 -16.54
N ALA A 184 -3.49 2.16 -17.63
CA ALA A 184 -4.22 0.91 -17.88
C ALA A 184 -3.90 -0.17 -16.83
N TRP A 185 -2.65 -0.28 -16.38
CA TRP A 185 -2.27 -1.15 -15.27
C TRP A 185 -2.93 -0.74 -13.96
N ALA A 186 -2.95 0.55 -13.63
CA ALA A 186 -3.63 1.06 -12.44
C ALA A 186 -5.14 0.77 -12.48
N GLU A 187 -5.81 0.93 -13.63
CA GLU A 187 -7.22 0.60 -13.81
C GLU A 187 -7.50 -0.88 -13.54
N ARG A 188 -6.62 -1.79 -14.02
CA ARG A 188 -6.73 -3.24 -13.72
C ARG A 188 -6.61 -3.54 -12.23
N ILE A 189 -5.68 -2.87 -11.53
CA ILE A 189 -5.55 -2.98 -10.07
C ILE A 189 -6.83 -2.50 -9.38
N LEU A 190 -7.31 -1.31 -9.75
CA LEU A 190 -8.48 -0.68 -9.13
C LEU A 190 -9.79 -1.43 -9.42
N ALA A 191 -9.84 -2.25 -10.47
CA ALA A 191 -10.98 -3.08 -10.80
C ALA A 191 -11.13 -4.31 -9.88
N ARG A 192 -10.09 -4.70 -9.11
CA ARG A 192 -10.14 -5.87 -8.22
C ARG A 192 -11.07 -5.64 -7.03
N GLU A 193 -11.87 -6.64 -6.69
CA GLU A 193 -12.82 -6.54 -5.56
C GLU A 193 -12.12 -6.34 -4.22
N SER A 194 -10.98 -7.00 -4.00
CA SER A 194 -10.14 -6.83 -2.82
C SER A 194 -9.70 -5.39 -2.62
N VAL A 195 -9.41 -4.68 -3.72
CA VAL A 195 -9.01 -3.26 -3.68
C VAL A 195 -10.22 -2.39 -3.40
N LYS A 196 -11.36 -2.61 -4.08
CA LYS A 196 -12.61 -1.85 -3.88
C LYS A 196 -13.11 -1.93 -2.44
N LYS A 197 -13.08 -3.12 -1.83
CA LYS A 197 -13.48 -3.33 -0.42
C LYS A 197 -12.66 -2.52 0.60
N THR A 198 -11.46 -2.07 0.24
CA THR A 198 -10.65 -1.22 1.12
C THR A 198 -10.95 0.27 0.96
N TRP A 199 -11.74 0.64 -0.05
CA TRP A 199 -12.13 2.02 -0.23
C TRP A 199 -13.12 2.39 0.87
N LEU A 200 -12.90 3.56 1.44
CA LEU A 200 -13.87 4.09 2.38
C LEU A 200 -15.17 4.37 1.65
N GLU A 201 -16.18 3.68 2.09
CA GLU A 201 -17.52 4.24 2.08
C GLU A 201 -17.48 5.48 2.97
N ARG A 202 -17.80 6.63 2.39
CA ARG A 202 -17.91 7.91 3.13
C ARG A 202 -19.19 7.94 3.93
#